data_a32a32da03a9c2dc96c63c317758ea60
#
_entry.id   a32a32da03a9c2dc96c63c317758ea60
#
_cell.length_a   1.000
_cell.length_b   1.000
_cell.length_c   1.000
_cell.angle_alpha   90.00
_cell.angle_beta   90.00
_cell.angle_gamma   90.00
#
_symmetry.space_group_name_H-M   'P 1'
#
loop_
_entity.id
_entity.type
_entity.pdbx_description
1 polymer ?
#
loop_
_entity_poly.entity_id
_entity_poly.type
_entity_poly.pdbx_seq_one_letter_code
_entity_poly.pdbx_strand_id
1 'polypeptide(L)'
;MHPRPHFFSYAAVLVVFLAVTLASAQSQPRPHTKVVALDRAENGILPILTGPPETVTMKSGYVVLEPGRSVGKHSTEHHEEILIVLEGQGEMRFRDGSRLELRARTALYCPPETEHDVWNTSAETLRYVYVVANAQ
;
A
#
# COMPACT_ATOMS: atom_id res chain seq x y z
N MET A 1 -71.80 -28.80 46.93
CA MET A 1 -71.07 -27.56 47.19
C MET A 1 -69.66 -27.74 46.58
N HIS A 2 -69.47 -27.32 45.32
CA HIS A 2 -68.19 -27.50 44.58
C HIS A 2 -67.50 -26.12 44.42
N PRO A 3 -66.23 -25.98 44.76
CA PRO A 3 -65.54 -24.72 44.53
C PRO A 3 -65.10 -24.64 43.08
N ARG A 4 -65.32 -23.45 42.48
CA ARG A 4 -64.89 -23.11 41.12
C ARG A 4 -63.39 -22.78 41.11
N PRO A 5 -62.60 -23.20 40.12
CA PRO A 5 -61.21 -22.76 39.98
C PRO A 5 -61.13 -21.35 39.36
N HIS A 6 -60.37 -20.49 40.01
CA HIS A 6 -59.98 -19.18 39.48
C HIS A 6 -58.89 -19.30 38.45
N PHE A 7 -59.21 -18.99 37.19
CA PHE A 7 -58.20 -18.82 36.16
C PHE A 7 -57.51 -17.44 36.30
N PHE A 8 -56.25 -17.45 36.71
CA PHE A 8 -55.41 -16.27 36.60
C PHE A 8 -54.84 -16.19 35.17
N SER A 9 -55.29 -15.18 34.44
CA SER A 9 -54.84 -14.86 33.12
C SER A 9 -53.54 -14.05 33.24
N TYR A 10 -52.37 -14.67 32.99
CA TYR A 10 -51.12 -13.93 32.90
C TYR A 10 -51.02 -13.32 31.51
N ALA A 11 -51.29 -12.02 31.39
CA ALA A 11 -50.96 -11.25 30.20
C ALA A 11 -49.45 -11.06 30.14
N ALA A 12 -48.81 -11.84 29.26
CA ALA A 12 -47.37 -11.65 28.95
C ALA A 12 -47.20 -10.37 28.15
N VAL A 13 -46.65 -9.33 28.77
CA VAL A 13 -46.24 -8.10 28.09
C VAL A 13 -44.90 -8.38 27.39
N LEU A 14 -44.95 -8.56 26.08
CA LEU A 14 -43.78 -8.72 25.23
C LEU A 14 -43.17 -7.33 24.97
N VAL A 15 -42.16 -6.93 25.72
CA VAL A 15 -41.41 -5.71 25.47
C VAL A 15 -40.37 -5.99 24.36
N VAL A 16 -40.69 -5.57 23.14
CA VAL A 16 -39.75 -5.64 21.99
C VAL A 16 -38.80 -4.46 22.13
N PHE A 17 -37.56 -4.72 22.57
CA PHE A 17 -36.48 -3.74 22.50
C PHE A 17 -35.99 -3.66 21.03
N LEU A 18 -36.44 -2.63 20.34
CA LEU A 18 -35.89 -2.26 19.02
C LEU A 18 -34.53 -1.61 19.25
N ALA A 19 -33.43 -2.41 19.18
CA ALA A 19 -32.09 -1.89 19.20
C ALA A 19 -31.80 -1.21 17.85
N VAL A 20 -31.96 0.10 17.79
CA VAL A 20 -31.51 0.91 16.65
C VAL A 20 -29.99 0.99 16.72
N THR A 21 -29.29 0.11 16.01
CA THR A 21 -27.86 0.24 15.78
C THR A 21 -27.63 1.41 14.82
N LEU A 22 -27.29 2.57 15.36
CA LEU A 22 -26.72 3.68 14.62
C LEU A 22 -25.36 3.22 14.08
N ALA A 23 -25.36 2.65 12.88
CA ALA A 23 -24.12 2.45 12.12
C ALA A 23 -23.57 3.85 11.81
N SER A 24 -22.59 4.30 12.57
CA SER A 24 -21.80 5.47 12.24
C SER A 24 -21.14 5.18 10.87
N ALA A 25 -21.66 5.78 9.82
CA ALA A 25 -21.00 5.77 8.52
C ALA A 25 -19.68 6.52 8.70
N GLN A 26 -18.60 5.77 9.00
CA GLN A 26 -17.25 6.30 8.98
C GLN A 26 -16.99 6.71 7.53
N SER A 27 -16.95 8.01 7.29
CA SER A 27 -16.57 8.53 5.97
C SER A 27 -15.18 8.00 5.65
N GLN A 28 -15.08 7.20 4.58
CA GLN A 28 -13.79 6.74 4.07
C GLN A 28 -12.88 7.95 3.88
N PRO A 29 -11.63 7.90 4.36
CA PRO A 29 -10.69 9.00 4.16
C PRO A 29 -10.56 9.27 2.67
N ARG A 30 -10.79 10.53 2.27
CA ARG A 30 -10.65 10.94 0.87
C ARG A 30 -9.20 11.31 0.60
N PRO A 31 -8.70 11.04 -0.62
CA PRO A 31 -7.39 11.51 -1.04
C PRO A 31 -7.25 13.03 -0.81
N HIS A 32 -6.13 13.45 -0.25
CA HIS A 32 -5.83 14.87 0.00
C HIS A 32 -4.36 15.16 -0.34
N THR A 33 -4.07 16.41 -0.62
CA THR A 33 -2.70 16.86 -0.90
C THR A 33 -1.83 16.77 0.35
N LYS A 34 -0.58 16.30 0.18
CA LYS A 34 0.43 16.26 1.25
C LYS A 34 1.82 16.50 0.71
N VAL A 35 2.72 16.84 1.61
CA VAL A 35 4.17 16.92 1.37
C VAL A 35 4.84 15.89 2.28
N VAL A 36 5.75 15.10 1.72
CA VAL A 36 6.55 14.12 2.46
C VAL A 36 8.02 14.50 2.31
N ALA A 37 8.70 14.73 3.42
CA ALA A 37 10.13 15.01 3.45
C ALA A 37 10.90 13.68 3.25
N LEU A 38 11.79 13.64 2.28
CA LEU A 38 12.55 12.44 1.91
C LEU A 38 13.86 12.29 2.71
N ASP A 39 14.33 13.35 3.36
CA ASP A 39 15.52 13.38 4.20
C ASP A 39 15.45 12.53 5.47
N ARG A 40 14.26 12.04 5.82
CA ARG A 40 14.03 11.19 6.99
C ARG A 40 14.41 9.73 6.78
N ALA A 41 14.65 9.31 5.53
CA ALA A 41 15.07 7.94 5.23
C ALA A 41 16.61 7.84 5.30
N GLU A 42 17.13 7.16 6.29
CA GLU A 42 18.55 6.84 6.40
C GLU A 42 18.90 5.62 5.55
N ASN A 43 18.06 4.60 5.60
CA ASN A 43 18.16 3.38 4.78
C ASN A 43 16.78 2.73 4.60
N GLY A 44 16.68 1.81 3.62
CA GLY A 44 15.45 1.07 3.34
C GLY A 44 14.41 1.85 2.56
N ILE A 45 13.13 1.65 2.87
CA ILE A 45 12.00 2.23 2.13
C ILE A 45 11.19 3.15 3.03
N LEU A 46 11.06 4.41 2.62
CA LEU A 46 10.13 5.38 3.20
C LEU A 46 8.87 5.44 2.34
N PRO A 47 7.69 5.00 2.82
CA PRO A 47 6.45 5.13 2.09
C PRO A 47 6.09 6.61 1.86
N ILE A 48 5.81 6.99 0.61
CA ILE A 48 5.30 8.33 0.24
C ILE A 48 3.78 8.27 0.12
N LEU A 49 3.26 7.28 -0.63
CA LEU A 49 1.84 7.01 -0.84
C LEU A 49 1.57 5.53 -0.59
N THR A 50 0.56 5.24 0.22
CA THR A 50 0.27 3.85 0.66
C THR A 50 -0.79 3.13 -0.17
N GLY A 51 -1.38 3.82 -1.15
CA GLY A 51 -2.49 3.28 -1.94
C GLY A 51 -3.86 3.63 -1.35
N PRO A 52 -4.93 3.05 -1.87
CA PRO A 52 -6.28 3.30 -1.35
C PRO A 52 -6.40 2.99 0.15
N PRO A 53 -7.12 3.80 0.93
CA PRO A 53 -7.95 4.95 0.53
C PRO A 53 -7.20 6.29 0.46
N GLU A 54 -5.91 6.33 0.77
CA GLU A 54 -5.09 7.55 0.72
C GLU A 54 -4.96 8.12 -0.69
N THR A 55 -4.91 7.25 -1.68
CA THR A 55 -4.89 7.58 -3.11
C THR A 55 -6.01 6.82 -3.85
N VAL A 56 -6.24 7.12 -5.11
CA VAL A 56 -7.18 6.36 -5.93
C VAL A 56 -6.61 4.97 -6.26
N THR A 57 -5.38 4.88 -6.79
CA THR A 57 -4.72 3.61 -7.14
C THR A 57 -3.22 3.62 -6.86
N MET A 58 -2.62 4.78 -6.72
CA MET A 58 -1.18 4.99 -6.72
C MET A 58 -0.55 4.61 -5.38
N LYS A 59 0.58 3.88 -5.44
CA LYS A 59 1.52 3.69 -4.34
C LYS A 59 2.87 4.29 -4.72
N SER A 60 3.62 4.76 -3.76
CA SER A 60 4.93 5.33 -4.01
C SER A 60 5.80 5.25 -2.77
N GLY A 61 7.09 5.13 -2.96
CA GLY A 61 8.07 5.17 -1.88
C GLY A 61 9.40 5.74 -2.33
N TYR A 62 10.15 6.22 -1.36
CA TYR A 62 11.53 6.62 -1.51
C TYR A 62 12.42 5.51 -0.96
N VAL A 63 13.36 5.07 -1.76
CA VAL A 63 14.25 3.95 -1.47
C VAL A 63 15.68 4.46 -1.31
N VAL A 64 16.32 3.99 -0.25
CA VAL A 64 17.74 4.23 0.06
C VAL A 64 18.41 2.88 0.20
N LEU A 65 19.23 2.52 -0.78
CA LEU A 65 19.99 1.28 -0.79
C LEU A 65 21.48 1.53 -0.59
N GLU A 66 22.03 0.95 0.45
CA GLU A 66 23.47 0.92 0.65
C GLU A 66 24.19 0.05 -0.39
N PRO A 67 25.51 0.21 -0.56
CA PRO A 67 26.31 -0.61 -1.45
C PRO A 67 26.07 -2.12 -1.28
N GLY A 68 25.88 -2.85 -2.38
CA GLY A 68 25.67 -4.30 -2.38
C GLY A 68 24.29 -4.76 -1.87
N ARG A 69 23.36 -3.85 -1.58
CA ARG A 69 22.01 -4.21 -1.16
C ARG A 69 21.04 -4.24 -2.33
N SER A 70 19.94 -4.98 -2.14
CA SER A 70 18.81 -5.01 -3.07
C SER A 70 17.48 -4.86 -2.33
N VAL A 71 16.43 -4.52 -3.06
CA VAL A 71 15.05 -4.48 -2.53
C VAL A 71 14.43 -5.87 -2.43
N GLY A 72 15.03 -6.86 -3.08
CA GLY A 72 14.49 -8.20 -3.21
C GLY A 72 13.63 -8.36 -4.48
N LYS A 73 13.61 -9.59 -4.96
CA LYS A 73 12.88 -9.97 -6.16
C LYS A 73 11.38 -9.88 -5.94
N HIS A 74 10.68 -9.19 -6.84
CA HIS A 74 9.22 -9.03 -6.82
C HIS A 74 8.66 -8.84 -8.23
N SER A 75 7.35 -8.84 -8.39
CA SER A 75 6.65 -8.62 -9.65
C SER A 75 5.78 -7.38 -9.57
N THR A 76 5.65 -6.66 -10.69
CA THR A 76 4.67 -5.58 -10.83
C THR A 76 3.23 -6.09 -10.85
N GLU A 77 3.00 -7.38 -11.07
CA GLU A 77 1.66 -7.99 -11.19
C GLU A 77 0.75 -7.19 -12.15
N HIS A 78 -0.41 -6.74 -11.72
CA HIS A 78 -1.36 -5.93 -12.50
C HIS A 78 -1.08 -4.42 -12.47
N HIS A 79 0.11 -4.03 -12.07
CA HIS A 79 0.51 -2.63 -11.96
C HIS A 79 1.61 -2.31 -12.97
N GLU A 80 1.72 -1.06 -13.28
CA GLU A 80 2.90 -0.49 -13.93
C GLU A 80 3.71 0.33 -12.92
N GLU A 81 5.00 0.42 -13.14
CA GLU A 81 5.92 1.08 -12.23
C GLU A 81 6.87 1.99 -12.98
N ILE A 82 7.16 3.15 -12.40
CA ILE A 82 8.26 4.00 -12.81
C ILE A 82 9.20 4.22 -11.63
N LEU A 83 10.51 4.06 -11.89
CA LEU A 83 11.57 4.43 -10.97
C LEU A 83 12.23 5.71 -11.46
N ILE A 84 12.44 6.66 -10.55
CA ILE A 84 13.17 7.90 -10.80
C ILE A 84 14.39 7.93 -9.91
N VAL A 85 15.58 7.73 -10.52
CA VAL A 85 16.84 7.70 -9.79
C VAL A 85 17.30 9.12 -9.50
N LEU A 86 17.48 9.42 -8.23
CA LEU A 86 17.90 10.73 -7.75
C LEU A 86 19.41 10.81 -7.58
N GLU A 87 20.01 9.79 -6.97
CA GLU A 87 21.43 9.72 -6.65
C GLU A 87 21.98 8.30 -6.80
N GLY A 88 23.28 8.20 -7.03
CA GLY A 88 23.98 6.93 -7.14
C GLY A 88 23.74 6.19 -8.46
N GLN A 89 24.09 4.93 -8.48
CA GLN A 89 23.91 4.04 -9.62
C GLN A 89 23.69 2.59 -9.17
N GLY A 90 23.03 1.82 -10.02
CA GLY A 90 22.74 0.41 -9.76
C GLY A 90 22.25 -0.27 -11.02
N GLU A 91 21.56 -1.39 -10.85
CA GLU A 91 20.94 -2.11 -11.97
C GLU A 91 19.58 -2.69 -11.54
N MET A 92 18.66 -2.74 -12.49
CA MET A 92 17.46 -3.56 -12.39
C MET A 92 17.76 -4.89 -13.11
N ARG A 93 17.54 -6.00 -12.40
CA ARG A 93 17.75 -7.37 -12.87
C ARG A 93 16.40 -8.02 -13.12
N PHE A 94 16.25 -8.64 -14.28
CA PHE A 94 15.01 -9.31 -14.68
C PHE A 94 15.12 -10.83 -14.58
N ARG A 95 13.97 -11.50 -14.61
CA ARG A 95 13.86 -12.95 -14.51
C ARG A 95 14.63 -13.70 -15.62
N ASP A 96 14.68 -13.15 -16.81
CA ASP A 96 15.39 -13.72 -17.96
C ASP A 96 16.91 -13.55 -17.91
N GLY A 97 17.42 -12.92 -16.85
CA GLY A 97 18.85 -12.62 -16.66
C GLY A 97 19.30 -11.31 -17.30
N SER A 98 18.44 -10.62 -18.03
CA SER A 98 18.75 -9.30 -18.57
C SER A 98 18.87 -8.26 -17.44
N ARG A 99 19.56 -7.15 -17.75
CA ARG A 99 19.81 -6.06 -16.81
C ARG A 99 19.71 -4.72 -17.50
N LEU A 100 19.17 -3.74 -16.76
CA LEU A 100 19.17 -2.34 -17.16
C LEU A 100 19.91 -1.51 -16.11
N GLU A 101 20.82 -0.68 -16.59
CA GLU A 101 21.58 0.20 -15.71
C GLU A 101 20.71 1.34 -15.22
N LEU A 102 20.84 1.62 -13.93
CA LEU A 102 20.20 2.74 -13.23
C LEU A 102 21.27 3.78 -12.90
N ARG A 103 21.05 5.02 -13.31
CA ARG A 103 21.96 6.13 -13.03
C ARG A 103 21.19 7.33 -12.49
N ALA A 104 21.84 8.14 -11.69
CA ALA A 104 21.28 9.40 -11.23
C ALA A 104 20.68 10.22 -12.38
N ARG A 105 19.52 10.81 -12.17
CA ARG A 105 18.76 11.63 -13.12
C ARG A 105 18.22 10.85 -14.32
N THR A 106 17.96 9.56 -14.15
CA THR A 106 17.25 8.75 -15.13
C THR A 106 15.94 8.24 -14.59
N ALA A 107 15.04 7.87 -15.47
CA ALA A 107 13.80 7.17 -15.13
C ALA A 107 13.75 5.85 -15.91
N LEU A 108 13.23 4.82 -15.24
CA LEU A 108 13.00 3.50 -15.81
C LEU A 108 11.53 3.15 -15.68
N TYR A 109 10.90 2.72 -16.75
CA TYR A 109 9.53 2.20 -16.76
C TYR A 109 9.54 0.67 -16.75
N CYS A 110 8.69 0.09 -15.92
CA CYS A 110 8.48 -1.33 -15.78
C CYS A 110 7.01 -1.67 -16.05
N PRO A 111 6.69 -2.42 -17.11
CA PRO A 111 5.31 -2.77 -17.45
C PRO A 111 4.72 -3.78 -16.46
N PRO A 112 3.41 -4.04 -16.52
CA PRO A 112 2.77 -5.11 -15.74
C PRO A 112 3.44 -6.47 -15.94
N GLU A 113 3.25 -7.37 -14.97
CA GLU A 113 3.72 -8.77 -14.95
C GLU A 113 5.24 -8.93 -15.13
N THR A 114 6.01 -7.93 -14.71
CA THR A 114 7.45 -7.92 -14.81
C THR A 114 8.11 -8.27 -13.48
N GLU A 115 8.73 -9.47 -13.40
CA GLU A 115 9.55 -9.87 -12.25
C GLU A 115 10.93 -9.22 -12.34
N HIS A 116 11.30 -8.49 -11.29
CA HIS A 116 12.57 -7.78 -11.23
C HIS A 116 13.11 -7.62 -9.81
N ASP A 117 14.35 -7.16 -9.71
CA ASP A 117 15.02 -6.80 -8.47
C ASP A 117 15.96 -5.61 -8.73
N VAL A 118 15.92 -4.61 -7.86
CA VAL A 118 16.81 -3.45 -7.95
C VAL A 118 17.99 -3.64 -7.01
N TRP A 119 19.20 -3.58 -7.59
CA TRP A 119 20.48 -3.75 -6.90
C TRP A 119 21.31 -2.47 -6.94
N ASN A 120 21.86 -2.11 -5.80
CA ASN A 120 22.94 -1.14 -5.74
C ASN A 120 24.27 -1.86 -6.02
N THR A 121 24.82 -1.67 -7.21
CA THR A 121 26.08 -2.27 -7.64
C THR A 121 27.29 -1.34 -7.51
N SER A 122 27.06 -0.14 -6.96
CA SER A 122 28.10 0.88 -6.77
C SER A 122 28.66 0.88 -5.34
N ALA A 123 29.72 1.68 -5.12
CA ALA A 123 30.28 1.93 -3.80
C ALA A 123 29.56 3.06 -3.03
N GLU A 124 28.62 3.74 -3.69
CA GLU A 124 27.84 4.84 -3.11
C GLU A 124 26.39 4.41 -2.87
N THR A 125 25.68 5.17 -2.04
CA THR A 125 24.25 4.91 -1.78
C THR A 125 23.43 5.20 -3.03
N LEU A 126 22.56 4.26 -3.43
CA LEU A 126 21.56 4.45 -4.49
C LEU A 126 20.27 4.98 -3.87
N ARG A 127 19.77 6.10 -4.40
CA ARG A 127 18.52 6.74 -3.98
C ARG A 127 17.57 6.91 -5.15
N TYR A 128 16.35 6.42 -5.01
CA TYR A 128 15.33 6.57 -6.04
C TYR A 128 13.92 6.64 -5.45
N VAL A 129 13.01 7.21 -6.22
CA VAL A 129 11.57 7.15 -5.95
C VAL A 129 10.96 6.15 -6.92
N TYR A 130 10.10 5.28 -6.41
CA TYR A 130 9.22 4.49 -7.26
C TYR A 130 7.78 4.98 -7.16
N VAL A 131 7.05 4.84 -8.25
CA VAL A 131 5.61 5.09 -8.33
C VAL A 131 4.97 3.90 -9.03
N VAL A 132 3.98 3.31 -8.38
CA VAL A 132 3.21 2.17 -8.86
C VAL A 132 1.76 2.59 -9.02
N ALA A 133 1.19 2.30 -10.18
CA ALA A 133 -0.22 2.56 -10.48
C ALA A 133 -0.88 1.30 -11.03
N ASN A 134 -2.20 1.17 -10.83
CA ASN A 134 -2.96 0.09 -11.44
C ASN A 134 -2.97 0.28 -12.96
N ALA A 135 -2.68 -0.78 -13.73
CA ALA A 135 -2.64 -0.76 -15.19
C ALA A 135 -4.02 -0.96 -15.84
N GLN A 136 -5.09 -1.13 -15.04
CA GLN A 136 -6.46 -1.32 -15.53
C GLN A 136 -7.45 -0.45 -14.80
#